data_ddfd89eee74f95548479483a2d91be76
#
_entry.id   ddfd89eee74f95548479483a2d91be76
#
_cell.length_a   1.000
_cell.length_b   1.000
_cell.length_c   1.000
_cell.angle_alpha   90.00
_cell.angle_beta   90.00
_cell.angle_gamma   90.00
#
_symmetry.space_group_name_H-M   'P 1'
#
loop_
_entity.id
_entity.type
_entity.pdbx_description
1 polymer ?
#
loop_
_entity_poly.entity_id
_entity_poly.type
_entity_poly.pdbx_seq_one_letter_code
_entity_poly.pdbx_strand_id
1 'polypeptide(L)'
;MARVLFINGGSEGHINPTIGLVEELVSRGEEVVYFCIDAFRERMEKAGATVRTFDDQKLIKAFVSGGRTYTLERVNGLLLTADVVIPSVLEQIQGEHFDYIIHDSMFGCGRLLAQIMKLPAISSCTTFAQTKASFDQMLEQFFKNVPAEIVQPINDQFQSLTKRIHEKYGAEVASPYEVFCNPAPLTIVYTTKEFQPDGEAFDSTYKFVGPSISSRMTQQNFDFAAIQGKNPIYISLGTVFNQAAHFYKLCFEAFGNTEHTIVMSIGGKTPISDLGEIPKNFIVKNYIPQTDILQHAKLFITHGGMNSTHEGLYYGVPLMVIPQSADQPVIAEQVAKTGAGMRLQMQGLTVNQLREAADQVLSSSYVEAAANIKNSFQNSGGCRQAVDEIFEFISLSL
;
A
#
# COMPACT_ATOMS: atom_id res chain seq x y z
N MET A 1 -15.18 2.26 25.54
CA MET A 1 -13.92 1.51 25.36
C MET A 1 -14.30 0.17 24.76
N ALA A 2 -14.09 0.01 23.48
CA ALA A 2 -14.34 -1.24 22.78
C ALA A 2 -13.04 -2.00 22.55
N ARG A 3 -13.14 -3.30 22.31
CA ARG A 3 -12.02 -4.16 22.02
C ARG A 3 -12.04 -4.58 20.57
N VAL A 4 -11.01 -4.18 19.84
CA VAL A 4 -10.91 -4.27 18.37
C VAL A 4 -10.00 -5.42 17.98
N LEU A 5 -10.49 -6.30 17.10
CA LEU A 5 -9.65 -7.29 16.45
C LEU A 5 -9.17 -6.73 15.08
N PHE A 6 -7.88 -6.51 14.92
CA PHE A 6 -7.32 -6.04 13.64
C PHE A 6 -6.55 -7.17 12.95
N ILE A 7 -6.95 -7.53 11.72
CA ILE A 7 -6.34 -8.61 10.95
C ILE A 7 -5.65 -8.04 9.70
N ASN A 8 -4.33 -8.19 9.63
CA ASN A 8 -3.55 -7.73 8.49
C ASN A 8 -2.53 -8.80 8.04
N GLY A 9 -2.48 -9.09 6.74
CA GLY A 9 -1.59 -10.11 6.16
C GLY A 9 -0.11 -9.73 6.11
N GLY A 10 0.22 -8.48 6.38
CA GLY A 10 1.57 -8.00 6.61
C GLY A 10 2.45 -7.84 5.39
N SER A 11 2.34 -6.69 4.72
CA SER A 11 3.42 -6.14 3.90
C SER A 11 3.61 -4.65 4.25
N GLU A 12 4.76 -4.08 3.93
CA GLU A 12 5.03 -2.66 4.21
C GLU A 12 3.92 -1.72 3.69
N GLY A 13 3.41 -2.01 2.48
CA GLY A 13 2.34 -1.24 1.85
C GLY A 13 1.04 -1.25 2.63
N HIS A 14 0.74 -2.35 3.31
CA HIS A 14 -0.51 -2.57 4.03
C HIS A 14 -0.43 -2.21 5.52
N ILE A 15 0.76 -2.38 6.13
CA ILE A 15 0.98 -2.06 7.54
C ILE A 15 1.13 -0.56 7.76
N ASN A 16 1.95 0.12 6.95
CA ASN A 16 2.29 1.53 7.18
C ASN A 16 1.06 2.45 7.28
N PRO A 17 0.03 2.36 6.41
CA PRO A 17 -1.16 3.20 6.54
C PRO A 17 -1.95 2.96 7.83
N THR A 18 -1.88 1.75 8.41
CA THR A 18 -2.63 1.40 9.61
C THR A 18 -1.97 1.85 10.91
N ILE A 19 -0.70 2.28 10.89
CA ILE A 19 -0.01 2.76 12.09
C ILE A 19 -0.76 3.93 12.70
N GLY A 20 -1.00 5.00 11.93
CA GLY A 20 -1.71 6.17 12.40
C GLY A 20 -3.17 5.88 12.79
N LEU A 21 -3.82 4.92 12.13
CA LEU A 21 -5.16 4.48 12.49
C LEU A 21 -5.17 3.82 13.88
N VAL A 22 -4.20 2.93 14.15
CA VAL A 22 -4.06 2.26 15.46
C VAL A 22 -3.71 3.26 16.55
N GLU A 23 -2.76 4.18 16.30
CA GLU A 23 -2.41 5.25 17.23
C GLU A 23 -3.65 6.09 17.60
N GLU A 24 -4.47 6.47 16.63
CA GLU A 24 -5.69 7.25 16.87
C GLU A 24 -6.77 6.45 17.61
N LEU A 25 -7.02 5.17 17.27
CA LEU A 25 -7.94 4.29 18.00
C LEU A 25 -7.54 4.16 19.48
N VAL A 26 -6.27 3.86 19.74
CA VAL A 26 -5.73 3.71 21.10
C VAL A 26 -5.81 5.04 21.86
N SER A 27 -5.49 6.17 21.23
CA SER A 27 -5.57 7.50 21.85
C SER A 27 -7.00 7.85 22.32
N ARG A 28 -8.01 7.29 21.62
CA ARG A 28 -9.43 7.47 21.97
C ARG A 28 -9.98 6.39 22.89
N GLY A 29 -9.11 5.52 23.42
CA GLY A 29 -9.45 4.56 24.46
C GLY A 29 -9.87 3.18 23.96
N GLU A 30 -9.67 2.85 22.70
CA GLU A 30 -9.90 1.49 22.19
C GLU A 30 -8.73 0.55 22.53
N GLU A 31 -9.04 -0.71 22.85
CA GLU A 31 -8.06 -1.78 23.02
C GLU A 31 -7.89 -2.50 21.68
N VAL A 32 -6.75 -2.33 21.01
CA VAL A 32 -6.49 -2.93 19.70
C VAL A 32 -5.63 -4.18 19.84
N VAL A 33 -6.17 -5.35 19.47
CA VAL A 33 -5.42 -6.61 19.28
C VAL A 33 -5.13 -6.77 17.80
N TYR A 34 -3.86 -6.62 17.43
CA TYR A 34 -3.42 -6.56 16.04
C TYR A 34 -2.70 -7.85 15.64
N PHE A 35 -3.20 -8.52 14.60
CA PHE A 35 -2.58 -9.70 14.01
C PHE A 35 -1.80 -9.35 12.76
N CYS A 36 -0.52 -9.69 12.72
CA CYS A 36 0.37 -9.53 11.56
C CYS A 36 1.49 -10.57 11.59
N ILE A 37 2.41 -10.50 10.62
CA ILE A 37 3.67 -11.25 10.68
C ILE A 37 4.65 -10.60 11.68
N ASP A 38 5.57 -11.38 12.24
CA ASP A 38 6.45 -10.94 13.33
C ASP A 38 7.36 -9.76 12.96
N ALA A 39 7.71 -9.60 11.70
CA ALA A 39 8.51 -8.49 11.19
C ALA A 39 7.92 -7.09 11.50
N PHE A 40 6.62 -6.99 11.77
CA PHE A 40 5.93 -5.72 12.07
C PHE A 40 5.53 -5.56 13.53
N ARG A 41 5.81 -6.55 14.40
CA ARG A 41 5.45 -6.56 15.82
C ARG A 41 5.84 -5.26 16.52
N GLU A 42 7.14 -4.96 16.55
CA GLU A 42 7.66 -3.81 17.29
C GLU A 42 7.01 -2.48 16.83
N ARG A 43 6.72 -2.36 15.55
CA ARG A 43 6.12 -1.17 14.96
C ARG A 43 4.68 -0.97 15.44
N MET A 44 3.89 -2.04 15.47
CA MET A 44 2.50 -1.98 15.91
C MET A 44 2.36 -1.92 17.43
N GLU A 45 3.28 -2.52 18.20
CA GLU A 45 3.36 -2.34 19.65
C GLU A 45 3.68 -0.89 20.03
N LYS A 46 4.58 -0.22 19.27
CA LYS A 46 4.84 1.23 19.45
C LYS A 46 3.63 2.10 19.14
N ALA A 47 2.76 1.67 18.21
CA ALA A 47 1.49 2.34 17.95
C ALA A 47 0.43 2.11 19.05
N GLY A 48 0.73 1.28 20.05
CA GLY A 48 -0.12 0.99 21.20
C GLY A 48 -0.97 -0.27 21.08
N ALA A 49 -0.80 -1.09 20.04
CA ALA A 49 -1.54 -2.33 19.89
C ALA A 49 -0.94 -3.48 20.73
N THR A 50 -1.80 -4.41 21.16
CA THR A 50 -1.38 -5.74 21.60
C THR A 50 -1.17 -6.62 20.36
N VAL A 51 0.08 -7.00 20.04
CA VAL A 51 0.39 -7.72 18.80
C VAL A 51 0.41 -9.22 19.00
N ARG A 52 -0.25 -9.92 18.08
CA ARG A 52 -0.19 -11.37 17.91
C ARG A 52 0.24 -11.70 16.50
N THR A 53 0.89 -12.85 16.29
CA THR A 53 1.50 -13.15 15.00
C THR A 53 1.04 -14.47 14.42
N PHE A 54 1.09 -14.53 13.09
CA PHE A 54 0.97 -15.76 12.32
C PHE A 54 2.34 -16.38 12.07
N ASP A 55 2.35 -17.68 11.75
CA ASP A 55 3.50 -18.32 11.15
C ASP A 55 3.68 -17.81 9.71
N ASP A 56 4.61 -16.89 9.52
CA ASP A 56 4.88 -16.20 8.25
C ASP A 56 5.32 -17.17 7.15
N GLN A 57 6.12 -18.20 7.46
CA GLN A 57 6.56 -19.19 6.48
C GLN A 57 5.40 -20.02 5.96
N LYS A 58 4.50 -20.47 6.85
CA LYS A 58 3.29 -21.19 6.45
C LYS A 58 2.35 -20.29 5.65
N LEU A 59 2.20 -19.03 6.06
CA LEU A 59 1.38 -18.05 5.37
C LEU A 59 1.87 -17.81 3.93
N ILE A 60 3.15 -17.52 3.77
CA ILE A 60 3.76 -17.31 2.45
C ILE A 60 3.66 -18.56 1.59
N LYS A 61 3.95 -19.74 2.14
CA LYS A 61 3.84 -21.02 1.42
C LYS A 61 2.40 -21.26 0.93
N ALA A 62 1.41 -21.03 1.78
CA ALA A 62 0.00 -21.16 1.41
C ALA A 62 -0.38 -20.19 0.28
N PHE A 63 -0.02 -18.92 0.41
CA PHE A 63 -0.30 -17.91 -0.61
C PHE A 63 0.33 -18.26 -1.96
N VAL A 64 1.61 -18.63 -1.96
CA VAL A 64 2.35 -18.95 -3.21
C VAL A 64 1.80 -20.18 -3.90
N SER A 65 1.25 -21.16 -3.16
CA SER A 65 0.70 -22.39 -3.73
C SER A 65 -0.58 -22.18 -4.55
N GLY A 66 -1.23 -21.01 -4.46
CA GLY A 66 -2.34 -20.61 -5.34
C GLY A 66 -1.94 -20.18 -6.74
N GLY A 67 -0.65 -19.90 -6.97
CA GLY A 67 -0.13 -19.32 -8.19
C GLY A 67 0.04 -17.79 -8.10
N ARG A 68 0.79 -17.21 -9.06
CA ARG A 68 1.14 -15.78 -9.06
C ARG A 68 0.97 -15.06 -10.39
N THR A 69 0.72 -15.81 -11.44
CA THR A 69 0.69 -15.28 -12.80
C THR A 69 -0.58 -14.48 -13.04
N TYR A 70 -1.72 -15.04 -12.65
CA TYR A 70 -3.04 -14.46 -12.89
C TYR A 70 -3.70 -13.98 -11.59
N THR A 71 -4.61 -13.01 -11.72
CA THR A 71 -5.36 -12.47 -10.57
C THR A 71 -6.15 -13.56 -9.85
N LEU A 72 -6.80 -14.47 -10.57
CA LEU A 72 -7.57 -15.56 -9.97
C LEU A 72 -6.69 -16.57 -9.21
N GLU A 73 -5.46 -16.80 -9.64
CA GLU A 73 -4.47 -17.57 -8.87
C GLU A 73 -4.12 -16.89 -7.55
N ARG A 74 -3.95 -15.57 -7.56
CA ARG A 74 -3.72 -14.80 -6.32
C ARG A 74 -4.93 -14.87 -5.38
N VAL A 75 -6.15 -14.84 -5.92
CA VAL A 75 -7.38 -15.08 -5.15
C VAL A 75 -7.35 -16.46 -4.49
N ASN A 76 -6.98 -17.50 -5.23
CA ASN A 76 -6.82 -18.85 -4.68
C ASN A 76 -5.74 -18.89 -3.58
N GLY A 77 -4.63 -18.20 -3.80
CA GLY A 77 -3.57 -18.04 -2.80
C GLY A 77 -4.07 -17.39 -1.51
N LEU A 78 -4.86 -16.32 -1.62
CA LEU A 78 -5.49 -15.67 -0.46
C LEU A 78 -6.43 -16.63 0.28
N LEU A 79 -7.25 -17.40 -0.43
CA LEU A 79 -8.13 -18.40 0.20
C LEU A 79 -7.35 -19.53 0.88
N LEU A 80 -6.22 -19.96 0.32
CA LEU A 80 -5.37 -20.97 0.92
C LEU A 80 -4.75 -20.51 2.25
N THR A 81 -4.53 -19.21 2.42
CA THR A 81 -4.05 -18.66 3.71
C THR A 81 -5.06 -18.84 4.84
N ALA A 82 -6.35 -19.04 4.53
CA ALA A 82 -7.38 -19.28 5.54
C ALA A 82 -7.12 -20.51 6.41
N ASP A 83 -6.47 -21.54 5.86
CA ASP A 83 -6.10 -22.76 6.61
C ASP A 83 -5.02 -22.50 7.68
N VAL A 84 -4.26 -21.43 7.55
CA VAL A 84 -3.24 -21.00 8.50
C VAL A 84 -3.80 -19.96 9.47
N VAL A 85 -4.45 -18.94 8.93
CA VAL A 85 -4.87 -17.75 9.68
C VAL A 85 -6.05 -18.01 10.59
N ILE A 86 -7.14 -18.63 10.06
CA ILE A 86 -8.37 -18.78 10.83
C ILE A 86 -8.14 -19.63 12.08
N PRO A 87 -7.52 -20.84 12.03
CA PRO A 87 -7.26 -21.63 13.22
C PRO A 87 -6.33 -20.88 14.21
N SER A 88 -5.28 -20.24 13.69
CA SER A 88 -4.30 -19.52 14.53
C SER A 88 -4.95 -18.36 15.29
N VAL A 89 -5.81 -17.59 14.63
CA VAL A 89 -6.52 -16.48 15.28
C VAL A 89 -7.48 -17.01 16.35
N LEU A 90 -8.37 -17.97 15.98
CA LEU A 90 -9.38 -18.51 16.90
C LEU A 90 -8.77 -19.17 18.13
N GLU A 91 -7.63 -19.87 17.98
CA GLU A 91 -6.90 -20.45 19.11
C GLU A 91 -6.33 -19.37 20.04
N GLN A 92 -5.69 -18.34 19.46
CA GLN A 92 -5.04 -17.29 20.25
C GLN A 92 -6.00 -16.35 20.97
N ILE A 93 -7.26 -16.25 20.50
CA ILE A 93 -8.28 -15.39 21.10
C ILE A 93 -9.34 -16.19 21.89
N GLN A 94 -9.09 -17.46 22.17
CA GLN A 94 -10.04 -18.33 22.86
C GLN A 94 -10.45 -17.74 24.23
N GLY A 95 -11.75 -17.60 24.43
CA GLY A 95 -12.31 -17.01 25.66
C GLY A 95 -12.27 -15.49 25.75
N GLU A 96 -11.83 -14.81 24.70
CA GLU A 96 -11.82 -13.36 24.63
C GLU A 96 -13.04 -12.83 23.85
N HIS A 97 -13.48 -11.64 24.18
CA HIS A 97 -14.57 -10.95 23.50
C HIS A 97 -14.02 -9.76 22.71
N PHE A 98 -14.59 -9.53 21.52
CA PHE A 98 -14.31 -8.39 20.66
C PHE A 98 -15.62 -7.73 20.24
N ASP A 99 -15.62 -6.41 20.11
CA ASP A 99 -16.78 -5.64 19.73
C ASP A 99 -16.93 -5.49 18.22
N TYR A 100 -15.80 -5.38 17.51
CA TYR A 100 -15.76 -5.31 16.05
C TYR A 100 -14.40 -5.75 15.50
N ILE A 101 -14.36 -5.96 14.18
CA ILE A 101 -13.15 -6.37 13.46
C ILE A 101 -12.80 -5.35 12.37
N ILE A 102 -11.52 -4.98 12.29
CA ILE A 102 -10.94 -4.27 11.15
C ILE A 102 -10.05 -5.27 10.41
N HIS A 103 -10.17 -5.34 9.10
CA HIS A 103 -9.35 -6.23 8.30
C HIS A 103 -8.79 -5.55 7.06
N ASP A 104 -7.62 -5.98 6.63
CA ASP A 104 -7.02 -5.52 5.39
C ASP A 104 -7.88 -5.93 4.18
N SER A 105 -8.03 -5.02 3.22
CA SER A 105 -8.85 -5.24 2.03
C SER A 105 -8.30 -6.31 1.08
N MET A 106 -6.99 -6.55 1.09
CA MET A 106 -6.34 -7.56 0.26
C MET A 106 -5.94 -8.83 1.04
N PHE A 107 -6.55 -9.04 2.21
CA PHE A 107 -6.31 -10.21 3.04
C PHE A 107 -7.63 -10.89 3.42
N GLY A 108 -8.13 -11.75 2.54
CA GLY A 108 -9.49 -12.34 2.58
C GLY A 108 -9.89 -13.04 3.89
N CYS A 109 -8.93 -13.46 4.71
CA CYS A 109 -9.20 -14.13 5.99
C CYS A 109 -9.91 -13.23 7.01
N GLY A 110 -9.68 -11.91 6.97
CA GLY A 110 -10.32 -11.00 7.91
C GLY A 110 -11.84 -10.95 7.77
N ARG A 111 -12.34 -10.87 6.54
CA ARG A 111 -13.78 -10.92 6.26
C ARG A 111 -14.39 -12.28 6.66
N LEU A 112 -13.67 -13.39 6.45
CA LEU A 112 -14.11 -14.71 6.88
C LEU A 112 -14.20 -14.81 8.40
N LEU A 113 -13.21 -14.28 9.12
CA LEU A 113 -13.23 -14.21 10.59
C LEU A 113 -14.41 -13.36 11.09
N ALA A 114 -14.71 -12.24 10.43
CA ALA A 114 -15.88 -11.42 10.77
C ALA A 114 -17.18 -12.22 10.70
N GLN A 115 -17.37 -13.03 9.64
CA GLN A 115 -18.53 -13.90 9.50
C GLN A 115 -18.58 -15.00 10.58
N ILE A 116 -17.46 -15.68 10.84
CA ILE A 116 -17.36 -16.77 11.83
C ILE A 116 -17.67 -16.25 13.24
N MET A 117 -17.13 -15.08 13.56
CA MET A 117 -17.29 -14.46 14.89
C MET A 117 -18.58 -13.62 15.01
N LYS A 118 -19.26 -13.37 13.89
CA LYS A 118 -20.45 -12.50 13.81
C LYS A 118 -20.21 -11.09 14.35
N LEU A 119 -19.06 -10.51 13.99
CA LEU A 119 -18.67 -9.18 14.38
C LEU A 119 -18.99 -8.14 13.30
N PRO A 120 -19.34 -6.90 13.66
CA PRO A 120 -19.32 -5.78 12.74
C PRO A 120 -17.94 -5.66 12.08
N ALA A 121 -17.91 -5.53 10.76
CA ALA A 121 -16.67 -5.57 9.98
C ALA A 121 -16.38 -4.25 9.28
N ILE A 122 -15.11 -3.87 9.31
CA ILE A 122 -14.57 -2.68 8.64
C ILE A 122 -13.40 -3.12 7.76
N SER A 123 -13.42 -2.73 6.49
CA SER A 123 -12.32 -2.98 5.56
C SER A 123 -11.33 -1.81 5.55
N SER A 124 -10.05 -2.12 5.70
CA SER A 124 -8.92 -1.18 5.63
C SER A 124 -8.29 -1.27 4.25
N CYS A 125 -8.62 -0.33 3.36
CA CYS A 125 -8.19 -0.32 1.96
C CYS A 125 -6.97 0.56 1.76
N THR A 126 -5.80 -0.05 1.70
CA THR A 126 -4.48 0.60 1.66
C THR A 126 -3.95 0.86 0.24
N THR A 127 -4.70 0.46 -0.79
CA THR A 127 -4.47 0.76 -2.21
C THR A 127 -5.71 1.43 -2.80
N PHE A 128 -5.79 1.61 -4.12
CA PHE A 128 -7.03 2.07 -4.74
C PHE A 128 -8.14 1.05 -4.53
N ALA A 129 -9.30 1.54 -4.13
CA ALA A 129 -10.51 0.72 -4.07
C ALA A 129 -10.96 0.29 -5.48
N GLN A 130 -11.55 -0.88 -5.59
CA GLN A 130 -12.17 -1.37 -6.82
C GLN A 130 -13.66 -1.61 -6.62
N THR A 131 -14.46 -1.22 -7.59
CA THR A 131 -15.88 -1.61 -7.61
C THR A 131 -16.02 -3.06 -8.07
N LYS A 132 -17.09 -3.73 -7.65
CA LYS A 132 -17.38 -5.09 -8.14
C LYS A 132 -17.44 -5.13 -9.67
N ALA A 133 -18.05 -4.10 -10.29
CA ALA A 133 -18.20 -4.03 -11.75
C ALA A 133 -16.84 -3.95 -12.46
N SER A 134 -15.89 -3.11 -11.97
CA SER A 134 -14.57 -3.01 -12.58
C SER A 134 -13.74 -4.29 -12.39
N PHE A 135 -13.86 -4.93 -11.24
CA PHE A 135 -13.19 -6.21 -10.99
C PHE A 135 -13.73 -7.33 -11.87
N ASP A 136 -15.05 -7.45 -11.98
CA ASP A 136 -15.71 -8.45 -12.83
C ASP A 136 -15.33 -8.26 -14.30
N GLN A 137 -15.27 -7.00 -14.79
CA GLN A 137 -14.82 -6.70 -16.15
C GLN A 137 -13.36 -7.14 -16.38
N MET A 138 -12.49 -6.93 -15.40
CA MET A 138 -11.10 -7.42 -15.47
C MET A 138 -11.03 -8.94 -15.55
N LEU A 139 -11.83 -9.66 -14.78
CA LEU A 139 -11.92 -11.13 -14.83
C LEU A 139 -12.52 -11.63 -16.16
N GLU A 140 -13.53 -10.95 -16.70
CA GLU A 140 -14.08 -11.31 -18.02
C GLU A 140 -13.01 -11.20 -19.13
N GLN A 141 -12.18 -10.16 -19.08
CA GLN A 141 -11.05 -10.03 -20.01
C GLN A 141 -10.05 -11.17 -19.85
N PHE A 142 -9.76 -11.58 -18.61
CA PHE A 142 -8.94 -12.75 -18.33
C PHE A 142 -9.53 -14.01 -18.96
N PHE A 143 -10.81 -14.30 -18.75
CA PHE A 143 -11.48 -15.48 -19.31
C PHE A 143 -11.54 -15.46 -20.86
N LYS A 144 -11.59 -14.28 -21.48
CA LYS A 144 -11.61 -14.14 -22.95
C LYS A 144 -10.22 -14.28 -23.60
N ASN A 145 -9.16 -13.86 -22.91
CA ASN A 145 -7.81 -13.73 -23.49
C ASN A 145 -6.85 -14.85 -23.08
N VAL A 146 -7.24 -15.73 -22.14
CA VAL A 146 -6.42 -16.85 -21.68
C VAL A 146 -7.06 -18.17 -22.10
N PRO A 147 -6.28 -19.15 -22.62
CA PRO A 147 -6.80 -20.43 -23.04
C PRO A 147 -7.58 -21.16 -21.94
N ALA A 148 -8.69 -21.82 -22.31
CA ALA A 148 -9.59 -22.48 -21.36
C ALA A 148 -8.90 -23.57 -20.54
N GLU A 149 -7.92 -24.27 -21.11
CA GLU A 149 -7.10 -25.28 -20.42
C GLU A 149 -6.26 -24.71 -19.27
N ILE A 150 -5.97 -23.41 -19.29
CA ILE A 150 -5.29 -22.70 -18.19
C ILE A 150 -6.34 -22.18 -17.18
N VAL A 151 -7.43 -21.60 -17.67
CA VAL A 151 -8.47 -20.97 -16.85
C VAL A 151 -9.25 -21.98 -16.01
N GLN A 152 -9.63 -23.12 -16.61
CA GLN A 152 -10.52 -24.08 -15.98
C GLN A 152 -9.94 -24.65 -14.67
N PRO A 153 -8.70 -25.13 -14.61
CA PRO A 153 -8.11 -25.62 -13.35
C PRO A 153 -8.06 -24.57 -12.23
N ILE A 154 -7.78 -23.30 -12.59
CA ILE A 154 -7.72 -22.19 -11.63
C ILE A 154 -9.12 -21.91 -11.06
N ASN A 155 -10.15 -21.92 -11.92
CA ASN A 155 -11.51 -21.71 -11.50
C ASN A 155 -12.05 -22.90 -10.67
N ASP A 156 -11.76 -24.13 -11.05
CA ASP A 156 -12.12 -25.33 -10.29
C ASP A 156 -11.47 -25.33 -8.90
N GLN A 157 -10.25 -24.85 -8.80
CA GLN A 157 -9.58 -24.67 -7.51
C GLN A 157 -10.32 -23.63 -6.66
N PHE A 158 -10.74 -22.49 -7.23
CA PHE A 158 -11.54 -21.49 -6.52
C PHE A 158 -12.83 -22.11 -5.96
N GLN A 159 -13.58 -22.82 -6.78
CA GLN A 159 -14.84 -23.46 -6.36
C GLN A 159 -14.61 -24.50 -5.25
N SER A 160 -13.54 -25.29 -5.35
CA SER A 160 -13.17 -26.26 -4.32
C SER A 160 -12.80 -25.61 -2.99
N LEU A 161 -12.04 -24.51 -3.05
CA LEU A 161 -11.63 -23.74 -1.86
C LEU A 161 -12.81 -23.09 -1.15
N THR A 162 -13.70 -22.45 -1.89
CA THR A 162 -14.90 -21.80 -1.32
C THR A 162 -15.83 -22.82 -0.67
N LYS A 163 -16.05 -23.97 -1.31
CA LYS A 163 -16.83 -25.07 -0.75
C LYS A 163 -16.21 -25.58 0.56
N ARG A 164 -14.91 -25.81 0.58
CA ARG A 164 -14.18 -26.27 1.78
C ARG A 164 -14.28 -25.27 2.95
N ILE A 165 -14.16 -23.97 2.67
CA ILE A 165 -14.31 -22.92 3.68
C ILE A 165 -15.73 -22.92 4.27
N HIS A 166 -16.74 -23.04 3.41
CA HIS A 166 -18.13 -23.14 3.85
C HIS A 166 -18.36 -24.38 4.74
N GLU A 167 -17.92 -25.55 4.28
CA GLU A 167 -18.09 -26.82 5.03
C GLU A 167 -17.37 -26.80 6.39
N LYS A 168 -16.20 -26.17 6.45
CA LYS A 168 -15.38 -26.18 7.67
C LYS A 168 -15.75 -25.09 8.68
N TYR A 169 -16.14 -23.91 8.20
CA TYR A 169 -16.31 -22.73 9.03
C TYR A 169 -17.69 -22.09 8.96
N GLY A 170 -18.56 -22.53 8.07
CA GLY A 170 -19.87 -21.90 7.81
C GLY A 170 -19.77 -20.49 7.19
N ALA A 171 -18.59 -20.10 6.73
CA ALA A 171 -18.35 -18.80 6.11
C ALA A 171 -18.57 -18.87 4.60
N GLU A 172 -19.05 -17.77 4.02
CA GLU A 172 -19.41 -17.70 2.61
C GLU A 172 -18.44 -16.81 1.81
N VAL A 173 -18.13 -17.28 0.61
CA VAL A 173 -17.38 -16.54 -0.41
C VAL A 173 -18.19 -16.57 -1.70
N ALA A 174 -18.89 -15.48 -2.01
CA ALA A 174 -19.78 -15.44 -3.18
C ALA A 174 -19.04 -15.18 -4.49
N SER A 175 -17.87 -14.56 -4.47
CA SER A 175 -17.13 -14.22 -5.69
C SER A 175 -15.64 -13.99 -5.43
N PRO A 176 -14.78 -14.08 -6.49
CA PRO A 176 -13.38 -13.68 -6.40
C PRO A 176 -13.17 -12.22 -5.93
N TYR A 177 -14.09 -11.31 -6.25
CA TYR A 177 -14.09 -9.94 -5.78
C TYR A 177 -14.06 -9.84 -4.25
N GLU A 178 -14.90 -10.63 -3.58
CA GLU A 178 -14.98 -10.64 -2.12
C GLU A 178 -13.70 -11.10 -1.42
N VAL A 179 -12.87 -11.87 -2.10
CA VAL A 179 -11.58 -12.33 -1.59
C VAL A 179 -10.48 -11.32 -1.87
N PHE A 180 -10.48 -10.76 -3.07
CA PHE A 180 -9.40 -9.87 -3.53
C PHE A 180 -9.56 -8.44 -3.03
N CYS A 181 -10.78 -7.91 -3.04
CA CYS A 181 -11.10 -6.56 -2.57
C CYS A 181 -11.65 -6.52 -1.14
N ASN A 182 -12.11 -7.67 -0.63
CA ASN A 182 -12.51 -7.91 0.74
C ASN A 182 -13.42 -6.81 1.33
N PRO A 183 -14.52 -6.43 0.65
CA PRO A 183 -15.38 -5.33 1.07
C PRO A 183 -16.07 -5.62 2.39
N ALA A 184 -16.41 -4.57 3.12
CA ALA A 184 -17.17 -4.62 4.36
C ALA A 184 -18.29 -3.58 4.33
N PRO A 185 -19.25 -3.60 5.28
CA PRO A 185 -20.28 -2.56 5.39
C PRO A 185 -19.72 -1.14 5.55
N LEU A 186 -18.49 -1.02 6.07
CA LEU A 186 -17.70 0.20 6.04
C LEU A 186 -16.30 -0.12 5.47
N THR A 187 -15.86 0.64 4.47
CA THR A 187 -14.50 0.56 3.91
C THR A 187 -13.79 1.90 4.08
N ILE A 188 -12.71 1.90 4.83
CA ILE A 188 -11.81 3.06 4.97
C ILE A 188 -10.77 3.01 3.86
N VAL A 189 -10.70 4.06 3.04
CA VAL A 189 -9.78 4.17 1.91
C VAL A 189 -8.78 5.28 2.19
N TYR A 190 -7.49 4.94 2.26
CA TYR A 190 -6.42 5.89 2.63
C TYR A 190 -5.97 6.76 1.44
N THR A 191 -6.91 7.28 0.69
CA THR A 191 -6.70 8.29 -0.34
C THR A 191 -7.89 9.24 -0.38
N THR A 192 -7.83 10.31 -1.17
CA THR A 192 -9.01 11.16 -1.40
C THR A 192 -9.81 10.68 -2.59
N LYS A 193 -11.09 11.05 -2.62
CA LYS A 193 -12.00 10.69 -3.70
C LYS A 193 -11.53 11.23 -5.05
N GLU A 194 -10.89 12.39 -5.06
CA GLU A 194 -10.35 13.05 -6.24
C GLU A 194 -9.13 12.33 -6.81
N PHE A 195 -8.30 11.74 -5.93
CA PHE A 195 -7.14 10.97 -6.38
C PHE A 195 -7.46 9.51 -6.67
N GLN A 196 -8.58 8.98 -6.17
CA GLN A 196 -9.07 7.64 -6.48
C GLN A 196 -9.51 7.55 -7.95
N PRO A 197 -9.03 6.58 -8.76
CA PRO A 197 -9.61 6.32 -10.07
C PRO A 197 -11.12 6.07 -9.97
N ASP A 198 -11.90 6.75 -10.81
CA ASP A 198 -13.35 6.66 -10.86
C ASP A 198 -14.03 6.83 -9.48
N GLY A 199 -13.51 7.75 -8.65
CA GLY A 199 -13.95 7.96 -7.28
C GLY A 199 -15.45 8.20 -7.12
N GLU A 200 -16.13 8.75 -8.13
CA GLU A 200 -17.59 8.97 -8.15
C GLU A 200 -18.42 7.66 -8.28
N ALA A 201 -17.77 6.54 -8.63
CA ALA A 201 -18.45 5.24 -8.74
C ALA A 201 -18.67 4.54 -7.38
N PHE A 202 -18.11 5.08 -6.30
CA PHE A 202 -18.21 4.51 -4.96
C PHE A 202 -19.35 5.16 -4.16
N ASP A 203 -20.12 4.34 -3.47
CA ASP A 203 -21.21 4.77 -2.60
C ASP A 203 -20.71 5.21 -1.20
N SER A 204 -21.63 5.51 -0.31
CA SER A 204 -21.35 6.02 1.05
C SER A 204 -20.72 5.00 2.00
N THR A 205 -20.64 3.73 1.63
CA THR A 205 -19.94 2.69 2.41
C THR A 205 -18.43 2.79 2.28
N TYR A 206 -17.93 3.52 1.28
CA TYR A 206 -16.52 3.84 1.09
C TYR A 206 -16.22 5.25 1.62
N LYS A 207 -15.34 5.32 2.61
CA LYS A 207 -14.92 6.58 3.23
C LYS A 207 -13.49 6.91 2.80
N PHE A 208 -13.36 7.90 1.94
CA PHE A 208 -12.09 8.39 1.41
C PHE A 208 -11.50 9.41 2.40
N VAL A 209 -10.66 8.93 3.30
CA VAL A 209 -10.16 9.73 4.44
C VAL A 209 -8.84 10.45 4.15
N GLY A 210 -8.25 10.23 2.98
CA GLY A 210 -6.92 10.73 2.63
C GLY A 210 -5.79 9.85 3.15
N PRO A 211 -4.54 10.16 2.74
CA PRO A 211 -3.39 9.35 3.09
C PRO A 211 -3.08 9.37 4.58
N SER A 212 -2.72 8.21 5.12
CA SER A 212 -2.16 8.09 6.47
C SER A 212 -0.67 8.39 6.41
N ILE A 213 -0.30 9.62 6.78
CA ILE A 213 1.10 10.05 6.88
C ILE A 213 1.51 9.99 8.34
N SER A 214 2.19 8.92 8.72
CA SER A 214 2.83 8.83 10.04
C SER A 214 4.32 9.14 9.94
N SER A 215 4.88 9.81 10.95
CA SER A 215 6.34 9.94 11.04
C SER A 215 6.89 8.54 11.30
N ARG A 216 7.49 7.94 10.29
CA ARG A 216 8.22 6.69 10.48
C ARG A 216 9.44 7.04 11.34
N MET A 217 9.48 6.56 12.57
CA MET A 217 10.67 6.67 13.41
C MET A 217 11.82 5.87 12.77
N THR A 218 12.46 6.44 11.77
CA THR A 218 13.72 5.92 11.28
C THR A 218 14.82 6.44 12.22
N GLN A 219 15.47 5.54 12.92
CA GLN A 219 16.66 5.84 13.77
C GLN A 219 17.87 6.29 12.92
N GLN A 220 17.66 6.74 11.69
CA GLN A 220 18.71 7.07 10.78
C GLN A 220 18.98 8.57 10.81
N ASN A 221 20.17 8.91 11.28
CA ASN A 221 20.69 10.27 11.22
C ASN A 221 20.98 10.64 9.77
N PHE A 222 20.15 11.50 9.18
CA PHE A 222 20.44 12.20 7.95
C PHE A 222 20.87 13.63 8.27
N ASP A 223 21.97 14.08 7.65
CA ASP A 223 22.45 15.46 7.81
C ASP A 223 21.63 16.40 6.91
N PHE A 224 20.55 16.95 7.48
CA PHE A 224 19.70 17.93 6.79
C PHE A 224 20.41 19.26 6.49
N ALA A 225 21.50 19.59 7.19
CA ALA A 225 22.30 20.79 6.88
C ALA A 225 22.93 20.68 5.48
N ALA A 226 23.25 19.47 5.03
CA ALA A 226 23.81 19.23 3.69
C ALA A 226 22.87 19.61 2.54
N ILE A 227 21.56 19.68 2.79
CA ILE A 227 20.52 19.98 1.77
C ILE A 227 19.78 21.30 2.03
N GLN A 228 20.12 22.01 3.10
CA GLN A 228 19.42 23.24 3.48
C GLN A 228 19.46 24.27 2.33
N GLY A 229 18.28 24.73 1.91
CA GLY A 229 18.12 25.71 0.82
C GLY A 229 18.40 25.18 -0.60
N LYS A 230 18.67 23.86 -0.77
CA LYS A 230 19.05 23.30 -2.09
C LYS A 230 17.90 22.69 -2.89
N ASN A 231 16.73 22.48 -2.28
CA ASN A 231 15.56 21.87 -2.93
C ASN A 231 15.95 20.61 -3.76
N PRO A 232 16.35 19.50 -3.11
CA PRO A 232 16.94 18.36 -3.81
C PRO A 232 15.93 17.64 -4.71
N ILE A 233 16.44 16.92 -5.72
CA ILE A 233 15.73 15.83 -6.36
C ILE A 233 15.91 14.60 -5.48
N TYR A 234 14.80 14.00 -5.02
CA TYR A 234 14.83 12.77 -4.24
C TYR A 234 14.59 11.56 -5.15
N ILE A 235 15.37 10.49 -4.97
CA ILE A 235 15.26 9.25 -5.74
C ILE A 235 15.12 8.07 -4.80
N SER A 236 14.05 7.27 -4.96
CA SER A 236 13.86 6.04 -4.20
C SER A 236 12.95 5.06 -4.96
N LEU A 237 13.42 3.82 -5.16
CA LEU A 237 12.64 2.73 -5.73
C LEU A 237 11.96 1.85 -4.66
N GLY A 238 11.85 2.35 -3.42
CA GLY A 238 11.20 1.66 -2.31
C GLY A 238 12.02 0.52 -1.71
N THR A 239 11.35 -0.37 -0.97
CA THR A 239 11.99 -1.38 -0.14
C THR A 239 12.09 -2.76 -0.81
N VAL A 240 11.27 -3.05 -1.83
CA VAL A 240 11.14 -4.40 -2.41
C VAL A 240 11.97 -4.57 -3.68
N PHE A 241 11.85 -3.66 -4.64
CA PHE A 241 12.43 -3.77 -5.99
C PHE A 241 13.61 -2.81 -6.19
N ASN A 242 14.50 -2.71 -5.22
CA ASN A 242 15.64 -1.80 -5.24
C ASN A 242 16.97 -2.44 -5.65
N GLN A 243 16.96 -3.63 -6.23
CA GLN A 243 18.11 -4.23 -6.92
C GLN A 243 18.22 -3.63 -8.33
N ALA A 244 18.65 -2.36 -8.41
CA ALA A 244 18.56 -1.53 -9.61
C ALA A 244 19.85 -0.75 -9.89
N ALA A 245 21.02 -1.37 -9.73
CA ALA A 245 22.33 -0.71 -9.91
C ALA A 245 22.45 0.00 -11.26
N HIS A 246 21.92 -0.60 -12.34
CA HIS A 246 21.92 0.02 -13.67
C HIS A 246 21.13 1.34 -13.70
N PHE A 247 19.95 1.38 -13.10
CA PHE A 247 19.15 2.60 -13.01
C PHE A 247 19.83 3.69 -12.18
N TYR A 248 20.45 3.33 -11.05
CA TYR A 248 21.17 4.29 -10.21
C TYR A 248 22.36 4.90 -10.95
N LYS A 249 23.11 4.10 -11.73
CA LYS A 249 24.20 4.59 -12.61
C LYS A 249 23.65 5.50 -13.72
N LEU A 250 22.51 5.15 -14.31
CA LEU A 250 21.83 6.01 -15.28
C LEU A 250 21.46 7.38 -14.65
N CYS A 251 21.03 7.40 -13.40
CA CYS A 251 20.79 8.65 -12.67
C CYS A 251 22.10 9.45 -12.44
N PHE A 252 23.23 8.78 -12.17
CA PHE A 252 24.52 9.45 -12.06
C PHE A 252 24.93 10.13 -13.36
N GLU A 253 24.74 9.46 -14.49
CA GLU A 253 25.00 10.02 -15.83
C GLU A 253 24.03 11.15 -16.18
N ALA A 254 22.75 11.03 -15.77
CA ALA A 254 21.73 12.02 -16.06
C ALA A 254 21.92 13.31 -15.26
N PHE A 255 22.18 13.19 -13.95
CA PHE A 255 22.16 14.32 -13.04
C PHE A 255 23.52 14.66 -12.41
N GLY A 256 24.55 13.84 -12.68
CA GLY A 256 25.92 14.12 -12.23
C GLY A 256 26.44 15.42 -12.82
N ASN A 257 27.19 16.18 -12.01
CA ASN A 257 27.79 17.47 -12.41
C ASN A 257 26.78 18.53 -12.89
N THR A 258 25.51 18.39 -12.53
CA THR A 258 24.49 19.43 -12.72
C THR A 258 24.40 20.32 -11.46
N GLU A 259 23.66 21.43 -11.55
CA GLU A 259 23.38 22.30 -10.40
C GLU A 259 22.44 21.67 -9.34
N HIS A 260 21.78 20.55 -9.69
CA HIS A 260 20.85 19.87 -8.78
C HIS A 260 21.61 19.12 -7.68
N THR A 261 21.15 19.26 -6.45
CA THR A 261 21.51 18.33 -5.36
C THR A 261 20.60 17.11 -5.45
N ILE A 262 21.19 15.93 -5.47
CA ILE A 262 20.46 14.66 -5.58
C ILE A 262 20.60 13.91 -4.25
N VAL A 263 19.46 13.50 -3.69
CA VAL A 263 19.41 12.63 -2.52
C VAL A 263 18.83 11.29 -2.97
N MET A 264 19.60 10.20 -2.82
CA MET A 264 19.26 8.90 -3.35
C MET A 264 19.23 7.83 -2.26
N SER A 265 18.05 7.22 -2.05
CA SER A 265 17.84 6.06 -1.18
C SER A 265 17.80 4.78 -2.01
N ILE A 266 18.83 3.94 -1.89
CA ILE A 266 19.01 2.76 -2.76
C ILE A 266 18.50 1.44 -2.15
N GLY A 267 18.04 1.47 -0.89
CA GLY A 267 17.63 0.27 -0.15
C GLY A 267 18.79 -0.65 0.22
N GLY A 268 18.45 -1.87 0.64
CA GLY A 268 19.45 -2.84 1.11
C GLY A 268 19.94 -3.86 0.08
N LYS A 269 19.34 -3.90 -1.13
CA LYS A 269 19.63 -4.96 -2.12
C LYS A 269 20.70 -4.57 -3.15
N THR A 270 21.06 -3.29 -3.23
CA THR A 270 22.16 -2.80 -4.07
C THR A 270 23.27 -2.30 -3.16
N PRO A 271 24.46 -2.94 -3.13
CA PRO A 271 25.62 -2.41 -2.42
C PRO A 271 26.06 -1.07 -3.00
N ILE A 272 26.38 -0.09 -2.16
CA ILE A 272 26.88 1.23 -2.62
C ILE A 272 28.18 1.06 -3.43
N SER A 273 29.03 0.09 -3.06
CA SER A 273 30.28 -0.24 -3.78
C SER A 273 30.06 -0.60 -5.26
N ASP A 274 28.89 -1.15 -5.61
CA ASP A 274 28.59 -1.59 -6.96
C ASP A 274 28.20 -0.42 -7.91
N LEU A 275 28.00 0.77 -7.34
CA LEU A 275 27.58 1.95 -8.09
C LEU A 275 28.76 2.65 -8.77
N GLY A 276 30.01 2.40 -8.33
CA GLY A 276 31.21 3.08 -8.84
C GLY A 276 31.41 4.46 -8.22
N GLU A 277 31.98 5.39 -8.98
CA GLU A 277 32.21 6.75 -8.50
C GLU A 277 30.90 7.54 -8.39
N ILE A 278 30.63 8.04 -7.17
CA ILE A 278 29.44 8.84 -6.88
C ILE A 278 29.72 10.31 -7.22
N PRO A 279 28.92 10.96 -8.09
CA PRO A 279 29.09 12.37 -8.42
C PRO A 279 28.99 13.26 -7.17
N LYS A 280 29.75 14.37 -7.15
CA LYS A 280 29.87 15.25 -5.95
C LYS A 280 28.55 15.88 -5.50
N ASN A 281 27.58 16.02 -6.40
CA ASN A 281 26.26 16.58 -6.10
C ASN A 281 25.25 15.52 -5.65
N PHE A 282 25.67 14.24 -5.44
CA PHE A 282 24.84 13.16 -4.93
C PHE A 282 25.12 12.85 -3.46
N ILE A 283 24.06 12.64 -2.69
CA ILE A 283 24.06 12.06 -1.35
C ILE A 283 23.38 10.71 -1.45
N VAL A 284 24.15 9.61 -1.39
CA VAL A 284 23.65 8.24 -1.55
C VAL A 284 23.70 7.52 -0.20
N LYS A 285 22.56 6.94 0.20
CA LYS A 285 22.40 6.12 1.41
C LYS A 285 21.52 4.91 1.11
N ASN A 286 21.67 3.85 1.90
CA ASN A 286 20.76 2.71 1.81
C ASN A 286 19.34 3.11 2.21
N TYR A 287 19.18 3.86 3.29
CA TYR A 287 17.90 4.34 3.79
C TYR A 287 17.99 5.82 4.16
N ILE A 288 16.94 6.55 3.89
CA ILE A 288 16.79 7.98 4.18
C ILE A 288 15.39 8.18 4.76
N PRO A 289 15.20 9.07 5.77
CA PRO A 289 13.87 9.39 6.28
C PRO A 289 13.04 10.10 5.20
N GLN A 290 12.25 9.32 4.47
CA GLN A 290 11.56 9.75 3.24
C GLN A 290 10.61 10.92 3.47
N THR A 291 9.78 10.87 4.51
CA THR A 291 8.83 11.93 4.83
C THR A 291 9.52 13.26 5.14
N ASP A 292 10.71 13.20 5.76
CA ASP A 292 11.46 14.40 6.10
C ASP A 292 12.16 14.99 4.88
N ILE A 293 12.76 14.15 4.02
CA ILE A 293 13.36 14.60 2.76
C ILE A 293 12.33 15.21 1.82
N LEU A 294 11.14 14.64 1.72
CA LEU A 294 10.08 15.12 0.83
C LEU A 294 9.59 16.52 1.19
N GLN A 295 9.73 16.96 2.44
CA GLN A 295 9.45 18.34 2.83
C GLN A 295 10.37 19.38 2.17
N HIS A 296 11.54 18.93 1.68
CA HIS A 296 12.56 19.78 1.05
C HIS A 296 12.70 19.50 -0.45
N ALA A 297 12.18 18.38 -0.94
CA ALA A 297 12.35 17.95 -2.32
C ALA A 297 11.52 18.79 -3.30
N LYS A 298 12.09 19.09 -4.48
CA LYS A 298 11.38 19.72 -5.60
C LYS A 298 10.87 18.73 -6.65
N LEU A 299 11.39 17.50 -6.64
CA LEU A 299 11.02 16.40 -7.53
C LEU A 299 11.27 15.09 -6.80
N PHE A 300 10.35 14.14 -6.94
CA PHE A 300 10.53 12.79 -6.43
C PHE A 300 10.49 11.77 -7.58
N ILE A 301 11.61 11.08 -7.81
CA ILE A 301 11.73 9.96 -8.75
C ILE A 301 11.47 8.68 -7.96
N THR A 302 10.36 8.01 -8.25
CA THR A 302 9.85 6.90 -7.46
C THR A 302 9.39 5.72 -8.31
N HIS A 303 9.29 4.54 -7.70
CA HIS A 303 8.67 3.36 -8.32
C HIS A 303 7.13 3.45 -8.39
N GLY A 304 6.51 4.38 -7.68
CA GLY A 304 5.05 4.54 -7.68
C GLY A 304 4.30 3.59 -6.74
N GLY A 305 4.93 3.10 -5.69
CA GLY A 305 4.19 2.42 -4.61
C GLY A 305 3.26 3.41 -3.91
N MET A 306 2.05 2.96 -3.49
CA MET A 306 0.99 3.84 -2.98
C MET A 306 1.49 4.77 -1.85
N ASN A 307 2.17 4.22 -0.84
CA ASN A 307 2.66 5.04 0.27
C ASN A 307 3.65 6.11 -0.18
N SER A 308 4.61 5.77 -1.05
CA SER A 308 5.58 6.73 -1.56
C SER A 308 4.92 7.81 -2.41
N THR A 309 3.96 7.44 -3.24
CA THR A 309 3.16 8.37 -4.05
C THR A 309 2.38 9.33 -3.17
N HIS A 310 1.68 8.79 -2.16
CA HIS A 310 0.94 9.60 -1.20
C HIS A 310 1.86 10.55 -0.41
N GLU A 311 2.99 10.07 0.08
CA GLU A 311 3.96 10.90 0.80
C GLU A 311 4.50 12.03 -0.07
N GLY A 312 4.90 11.74 -1.32
CA GLY A 312 5.35 12.77 -2.27
C GLY A 312 4.30 13.84 -2.53
N LEU A 313 3.09 13.43 -2.88
CA LEU A 313 1.98 14.34 -3.19
C LEU A 313 1.44 15.07 -1.96
N TYR A 314 1.49 14.46 -0.76
CA TYR A 314 1.12 15.12 0.50
C TYR A 314 1.99 16.35 0.79
N TYR A 315 3.26 16.31 0.42
CA TYR A 315 4.15 17.47 0.52
C TYR A 315 4.12 18.36 -0.74
N GLY A 316 3.34 18.01 -1.75
CA GLY A 316 3.19 18.77 -2.99
C GLY A 316 4.38 18.64 -3.93
N VAL A 317 5.10 17.52 -3.83
CA VAL A 317 6.24 17.22 -4.68
C VAL A 317 5.75 16.55 -5.96
N PRO A 318 6.01 17.11 -7.15
CA PRO A 318 5.67 16.44 -8.40
C PRO A 318 6.52 15.19 -8.60
N LEU A 319 5.95 14.19 -9.31
CA LEU A 319 6.51 12.84 -9.36
C LEU A 319 7.01 12.45 -10.76
N MET A 320 8.18 11.80 -10.83
CA MET A 320 8.54 10.94 -11.96
C MET A 320 8.38 9.49 -11.52
N VAL A 321 7.40 8.80 -12.09
CA VAL A 321 7.05 7.44 -11.66
C VAL A 321 7.59 6.41 -12.67
N ILE A 322 8.38 5.47 -12.16
CA ILE A 322 9.01 4.38 -12.93
C ILE A 322 8.50 3.05 -12.37
N PRO A 323 7.27 2.63 -12.75
CA PRO A 323 6.64 1.45 -12.19
C PRO A 323 7.37 0.17 -12.58
N GLN A 324 7.47 -0.78 -11.65
CA GLN A 324 8.15 -2.05 -11.85
C GLN A 324 7.20 -3.24 -11.81
N SER A 325 6.22 -3.25 -10.90
CA SER A 325 5.29 -4.37 -10.74
C SER A 325 4.08 -4.03 -9.86
N ALA A 326 3.22 -5.01 -9.61
CA ALA A 326 2.05 -4.95 -8.73
C ALA A 326 1.05 -3.85 -9.11
N ASP A 327 0.66 -3.00 -8.18
CA ASP A 327 -0.26 -1.87 -8.35
C ASP A 327 0.38 -0.60 -8.94
N GLN A 328 1.72 -0.57 -9.01
CA GLN A 328 2.48 0.60 -9.43
C GLN A 328 2.11 1.15 -10.82
N PRO A 329 1.83 0.30 -11.86
CA PRO A 329 1.40 0.82 -13.16
C PRO A 329 0.08 1.60 -13.11
N VAL A 330 -0.87 1.18 -12.27
CA VAL A 330 -2.17 1.85 -12.09
C VAL A 330 -1.97 3.18 -11.35
N ILE A 331 -1.12 3.17 -10.32
CA ILE A 331 -0.78 4.39 -9.56
C ILE A 331 -0.05 5.39 -10.45
N ALA A 332 0.91 4.94 -11.26
CA ALA A 332 1.63 5.79 -12.21
C ALA A 332 0.70 6.43 -13.25
N GLU A 333 -0.28 5.67 -13.73
CA GLU A 333 -1.30 6.18 -14.66
C GLU A 333 -2.16 7.25 -14.00
N GLN A 334 -2.57 7.06 -12.76
CA GLN A 334 -3.36 8.03 -12.02
C GLN A 334 -2.56 9.32 -11.73
N VAL A 335 -1.29 9.19 -11.36
CA VAL A 335 -0.38 10.36 -11.22
C VAL A 335 -0.28 11.15 -12.51
N ALA A 336 -0.13 10.46 -13.66
CA ALA A 336 -0.07 11.13 -14.96
C ALA A 336 -1.41 11.77 -15.33
N LYS A 337 -2.54 11.07 -15.10
CA LYS A 337 -3.91 11.56 -15.37
C LYS A 337 -4.23 12.83 -14.58
N THR A 338 -3.78 12.92 -13.33
CA THR A 338 -3.97 14.12 -12.50
C THR A 338 -3.01 15.27 -12.83
N GLY A 339 -2.04 15.03 -13.70
CA GLY A 339 -1.01 16.02 -14.05
C GLY A 339 0.03 16.24 -12.94
N ALA A 340 -0.03 15.51 -11.84
CA ALA A 340 0.89 15.68 -10.71
C ALA A 340 2.26 14.98 -10.91
N GLY A 341 2.46 14.36 -12.06
CA GLY A 341 3.72 13.74 -12.43
C GLY A 341 3.69 13.04 -13.78
N MET A 342 4.78 12.40 -14.12
CA MET A 342 4.99 11.70 -15.38
C MET A 342 5.33 10.23 -15.14
N ARG A 343 4.77 9.35 -15.97
CA ARG A 343 5.13 7.93 -16.02
C ARG A 343 6.25 7.69 -17.03
N LEU A 344 7.30 6.99 -16.62
CA LEU A 344 8.36 6.51 -17.48
C LEU A 344 8.43 4.97 -17.43
N GLN A 345 9.00 4.38 -18.48
CA GLN A 345 9.28 2.94 -18.50
C GLN A 345 10.75 2.69 -18.17
N MET A 346 11.01 1.73 -17.28
CA MET A 346 12.40 1.34 -16.94
C MET A 346 13.15 0.75 -18.13
N GLN A 347 12.47 -0.07 -18.94
CA GLN A 347 13.07 -0.74 -20.07
C GLN A 347 13.37 0.26 -21.20
N GLY A 348 14.63 0.33 -21.60
CA GLY A 348 15.09 1.24 -22.67
C GLY A 348 15.21 2.71 -22.24
N LEU A 349 15.09 3.01 -20.94
CA LEU A 349 15.25 4.36 -20.41
C LEU A 349 16.66 4.88 -20.67
N THR A 350 16.76 6.10 -21.20
CA THR A 350 18.02 6.76 -21.53
C THR A 350 18.30 7.97 -20.66
N VAL A 351 19.56 8.40 -20.61
CA VAL A 351 20.01 9.62 -19.92
C VAL A 351 19.22 10.86 -20.37
N ASN A 352 19.04 11.01 -21.69
CA ASN A 352 18.33 12.16 -22.24
C ASN A 352 16.86 12.16 -21.84
N GLN A 353 16.18 11.00 -21.88
CA GLN A 353 14.79 10.88 -21.44
C GLN A 353 14.63 11.21 -19.95
N LEU A 354 15.57 10.80 -19.10
CA LEU A 354 15.54 11.18 -17.67
C LEU A 354 15.68 12.68 -17.46
N ARG A 355 16.60 13.35 -18.18
CA ARG A 355 16.79 14.80 -18.11
C ARG A 355 15.57 15.56 -18.60
N GLU A 356 15.12 15.26 -19.80
CA GLU A 356 13.96 15.91 -20.42
C GLU A 356 12.69 15.74 -19.55
N ALA A 357 12.46 14.55 -19.00
CA ALA A 357 11.34 14.31 -18.12
C ALA A 357 11.48 15.09 -16.80
N ALA A 358 12.68 15.19 -16.21
CA ALA A 358 12.89 15.97 -15.00
C ALA A 358 12.62 17.46 -15.24
N ASP A 359 13.14 18.03 -16.34
CA ASP A 359 12.91 19.41 -16.72
C ASP A 359 11.42 19.68 -16.96
N GLN A 360 10.73 18.74 -17.62
CA GLN A 360 9.30 18.86 -17.90
C GLN A 360 8.47 18.80 -16.61
N VAL A 361 8.75 17.84 -15.69
CA VAL A 361 8.00 17.70 -14.44
C VAL A 361 8.26 18.85 -13.47
N LEU A 362 9.40 19.53 -13.58
CA LEU A 362 9.69 20.74 -12.83
C LEU A 362 9.00 21.99 -13.39
N SER A 363 8.23 21.89 -14.49
CA SER A 363 7.45 22.99 -15.02
C SER A 363 6.27 23.38 -14.12
N SER A 364 5.76 24.61 -14.26
CA SER A 364 4.71 25.15 -13.41
C SER A 364 3.43 24.32 -13.38
N SER A 365 3.03 23.71 -14.49
CA SER A 365 1.80 22.91 -14.58
C SER A 365 1.81 21.66 -13.69
N TYR A 366 2.92 20.94 -13.64
CA TYR A 366 3.07 19.76 -12.78
C TYR A 366 3.17 20.14 -11.30
N VAL A 367 3.90 21.21 -11.02
CA VAL A 367 4.03 21.75 -9.65
C VAL A 367 2.68 22.22 -9.11
N GLU A 368 1.88 22.92 -9.92
CA GLU A 368 0.53 23.37 -9.56
C GLU A 368 -0.43 22.18 -9.35
N ALA A 369 -0.39 21.18 -10.23
CA ALA A 369 -1.20 19.97 -10.07
C ALA A 369 -0.83 19.20 -8.80
N ALA A 370 0.47 19.03 -8.50
CA ALA A 370 0.93 18.41 -7.25
C ALA A 370 0.49 19.23 -6.01
N ALA A 371 0.50 20.55 -6.09
CA ALA A 371 0.00 21.42 -5.01
C ALA A 371 -1.52 21.28 -4.81
N ASN A 372 -2.30 21.09 -5.86
CA ASN A 372 -3.74 20.84 -5.76
C ASN A 372 -4.03 19.50 -5.07
N ILE A 373 -3.29 18.44 -5.41
CA ILE A 373 -3.42 17.14 -4.71
C ILE A 373 -2.99 17.27 -3.25
N LYS A 374 -1.90 17.97 -2.95
CA LYS A 374 -1.50 18.28 -1.57
C LYS A 374 -2.66 18.89 -0.78
N ASN A 375 -3.33 19.89 -1.33
CA ASN A 375 -4.45 20.55 -0.66
C ASN A 375 -5.60 19.56 -0.40
N SER A 376 -5.96 18.73 -1.38
CA SER A 376 -6.95 17.66 -1.20
C SER A 376 -6.53 16.69 -0.08
N PHE A 377 -5.30 16.20 -0.09
CA PHE A 377 -4.78 15.26 0.91
C PHE A 377 -4.74 15.85 2.32
N GLN A 378 -4.26 17.08 2.47
CA GLN A 378 -4.12 17.71 3.78
C GLN A 378 -5.47 18.14 4.40
N ASN A 379 -6.50 18.35 3.57
CA ASN A 379 -7.84 18.71 4.03
C ASN A 379 -8.76 17.52 4.28
N SER A 380 -8.29 16.29 4.04
CA SER A 380 -9.12 15.07 4.10
C SER A 380 -9.31 14.46 5.49
N GLY A 381 -8.68 14.98 6.53
CA GLY A 381 -8.85 14.53 7.91
C GLY A 381 -8.05 13.29 8.33
N GLY A 382 -7.59 12.45 7.39
CA GLY A 382 -6.68 11.32 7.65
C GLY A 382 -7.20 10.28 8.65
N CYS A 383 -6.31 9.79 9.51
CA CYS A 383 -6.65 8.77 10.51
C CYS A 383 -7.69 9.25 11.54
N ARG A 384 -7.72 10.55 11.84
CA ARG A 384 -8.73 11.11 12.75
C ARG A 384 -10.12 10.95 12.17
N GLN A 385 -10.33 11.33 10.91
CA GLN A 385 -11.60 11.12 10.23
C GLN A 385 -11.93 9.64 10.10
N ALA A 386 -10.94 8.79 9.81
CA ALA A 386 -11.16 7.34 9.75
C ALA A 386 -11.77 6.80 11.04
N VAL A 387 -11.26 7.23 12.22
CA VAL A 387 -11.79 6.80 13.50
C VAL A 387 -13.18 7.40 13.77
N ASP A 388 -13.45 8.65 13.37
CA ASP A 388 -14.79 9.24 13.46
C ASP A 388 -15.82 8.40 12.68
N GLU A 389 -15.52 8.01 11.43
CA GLU A 389 -16.37 7.16 10.59
C GLU A 389 -16.56 5.75 11.18
N ILE A 390 -15.50 5.18 11.77
CA ILE A 390 -15.57 3.89 12.47
C ILE A 390 -16.52 3.97 13.68
N PHE A 391 -16.38 4.99 14.51
CA PHE A 391 -17.23 5.15 15.70
C PHE A 391 -18.70 5.41 15.34
N GLU A 392 -18.95 6.20 14.29
CA GLU A 392 -20.30 6.39 13.78
C GLU A 392 -20.90 5.05 13.32
N PHE A 393 -20.18 4.29 12.49
CA PHE A 393 -20.61 2.97 12.02
C PHE A 393 -20.91 2.00 13.16
N ILE A 394 -20.02 1.90 14.15
CA ILE A 394 -20.19 0.98 15.29
C ILE A 394 -21.37 1.40 16.13
N SER A 395 -21.59 2.71 16.36
CA SER A 395 -22.75 3.20 17.12
C SER A 395 -24.10 2.86 16.51
N LEU A 396 -24.14 2.65 15.19
CA LEU A 396 -25.34 2.26 14.45
C LEU A 396 -25.49 0.73 14.34
N SER A 397 -24.44 -0.03 14.62
CA SER A 397 -24.38 -1.49 14.48
C SER A 397 -24.63 -2.25 15.77
N LEU A 398 -24.52 -1.58 16.92
CA LEU A 398 -24.80 -2.07 18.26
C LEU A 398 -26.18 -1.61 18.74
#